data_8d2d1e69390f5a1db92c53058dcd2cbe
#
_entry.id   8d2d1e69390f5a1db92c53058dcd2cbe
#
_cell.length_a   1.000
_cell.length_b   1.000
_cell.length_c   1.000
_cell.angle_alpha   90.00
_cell.angle_beta   90.00
_cell.angle_gamma   90.00
#
_symmetry.space_group_name_H-M   'P 1'
#
loop_
_entity.id
_entity.type
_entity.pdbx_description
1 polymer ?
#
loop_
_entity_poly.entity_id
_entity_poly.type
_entity_poly.pdbx_seq_one_letter_code
_entity_poly.pdbx_strand_id
1 'polypeptide(L)'
;GGLTGRFIGDSLTVDQEGATLRSEGRRNPRRPGYELPLGRPVPPDRWEETLHERALRRLPPLTSILRVIETHDCHGHGFDLHFTTLDGLHGVAAQIAFDFAPGGVWETAETRLQPSAGQVIFLKQNWATMRYGNDVIYLAPGAYAHGMWQMREAEPAPNHVRVLLTFRTPVNHLIQLRAYRGLRP
;
A
#
# COMPACT_ATOMS: atom_id res chain seq x y z
N GLY A 1 16.05 13.47 6.78
CA GLY A 1 16.18 12.02 6.72
C GLY A 1 14.85 11.37 7.06
N GLY A 2 14.28 10.62 6.11
CA GLY A 2 13.02 9.93 6.31
C GLY A 2 13.16 8.83 7.36
N LEU A 3 12.20 8.74 8.26
CA LEU A 3 12.06 7.60 9.15
C LEU A 3 11.50 6.44 8.30
N THR A 4 12.25 5.38 8.18
CA THR A 4 11.73 4.12 7.68
C THR A 4 11.38 3.23 8.86
N GLY A 5 10.16 2.77 8.92
CA GLY A 5 9.68 1.87 9.94
C GLY A 5 8.73 0.86 9.30
N ARG A 6 8.69 -0.32 9.84
CA ARG A 6 7.68 -1.31 9.51
C ARG A 6 6.66 -1.34 10.63
N PHE A 7 5.40 -1.16 10.28
CA PHE A 7 4.29 -1.39 11.17
C PHE A 7 3.86 -2.84 11.02
N ILE A 8 3.83 -3.56 12.12
CA ILE A 8 3.29 -4.91 12.18
C ILE A 8 1.98 -4.80 12.91
N GLY A 9 0.92 -5.30 12.31
CA GLY A 9 -0.37 -5.35 12.96
C GLY A 9 -0.30 -6.21 14.20
N ASP A 10 -0.66 -5.63 15.34
CA ASP A 10 -0.70 -6.32 16.64
C ASP A 10 -2.13 -6.74 17.00
N SER A 11 -3.14 -6.08 16.41
CA SER A 11 -4.52 -6.46 16.56
C SER A 11 -5.35 -6.09 15.33
N LEU A 12 -6.26 -6.97 14.96
CA LEU A 12 -7.28 -6.75 13.95
C LEU A 12 -8.64 -7.00 14.58
N THR A 13 -9.50 -5.99 14.60
CA THR A 13 -10.89 -6.10 14.99
C THR A 13 -11.77 -5.91 13.77
N VAL A 14 -12.68 -6.86 13.54
CA VAL A 14 -13.65 -6.78 12.44
C VAL A 14 -15.04 -6.77 13.06
N ASP A 15 -15.84 -5.79 12.67
CA ASP A 15 -17.24 -5.64 13.08
C ASP A 15 -18.14 -5.38 11.85
N GLN A 16 -19.39 -5.01 12.08
CA GLN A 16 -20.35 -4.72 11.00
C GLN A 16 -20.00 -3.45 10.20
N GLU A 17 -19.15 -2.59 10.74
CA GLU A 17 -18.75 -1.33 10.08
C GLU A 17 -17.44 -1.44 9.32
N GLY A 18 -16.72 -2.57 9.43
CA GLY A 18 -15.47 -2.81 8.73
C GLY A 18 -14.37 -3.40 9.60
N ALA A 19 -13.13 -3.04 9.28
CA ALA A 19 -11.95 -3.56 9.95
C ALA A 19 -11.11 -2.44 10.56
N THR A 20 -10.72 -2.61 11.80
CA THR A 20 -9.77 -1.73 12.51
C THR A 20 -8.48 -2.49 12.73
N LEU A 21 -7.39 -1.99 12.17
CA LEU A 21 -6.04 -2.53 12.35
C LEU A 21 -5.23 -1.59 13.22
N ARG A 22 -4.79 -2.08 14.37
CA ARG A 22 -3.80 -1.40 15.19
C ARG A 22 -2.43 -1.99 14.91
N SER A 23 -1.45 -1.15 14.68
CA SER A 23 -0.09 -1.56 14.37
C SER A 23 0.89 -0.91 15.32
N GLU A 24 1.78 -1.70 15.89
CA GLU A 24 2.95 -1.18 16.56
C GLU A 24 4.04 -0.87 15.53
N GLY A 25 4.53 0.37 15.57
CA GLY A 25 5.65 0.78 14.75
C GLY A 25 6.97 0.38 15.37
N ARG A 26 7.79 -0.32 14.61
CA ARG A 26 9.19 -0.53 14.93
C ARG A 26 10.04 0.13 13.86
N ARG A 27 10.94 1.00 14.26
CA ARG A 27 11.90 1.55 13.32
C ARG A 27 12.85 0.44 12.88
N ASN A 28 12.76 0.09 11.62
CA ASN A 28 13.73 -0.80 11.00
C ASN A 28 14.83 0.06 10.36
N PRO A 29 16.06 0.00 10.81
CA PRO A 29 17.17 0.71 10.20
C PRO A 29 17.61 0.00 8.91
N ARG A 30 16.78 0.07 7.86
CA ARG A 30 17.08 -0.57 6.57
C ARG A 30 17.89 0.27 5.60
N ARG A 31 18.28 1.48 5.99
CA ARG A 31 19.07 2.34 5.09
C ARG A 31 20.54 2.28 5.43
N PRO A 32 21.40 2.04 4.44
CA PRO A 32 22.81 2.37 4.58
C PRO A 32 22.94 3.84 4.95
N GLY A 33 23.64 4.14 6.01
CA GLY A 33 23.82 5.48 6.47
C GLY A 33 24.16 5.55 7.96
N TYR A 34 23.82 6.67 8.55
CA TYR A 34 24.03 6.89 9.97
C TYR A 34 22.99 6.13 10.79
N GLU A 35 23.43 5.11 11.52
CA GLU A 35 22.58 4.28 12.36
C GLU A 35 22.96 4.39 13.83
N LEU A 36 21.95 4.63 14.67
CA LEU A 36 22.13 4.58 16.11
C LEU A 36 21.97 3.13 16.60
N PRO A 37 22.75 2.66 17.56
CA PRO A 37 23.74 3.41 18.36
C PRO A 37 25.11 3.56 17.72
N LEU A 38 25.35 2.99 16.54
CA LEU A 38 26.67 3.00 15.92
C LEU A 38 27.24 4.42 15.72
N GLY A 39 26.35 5.40 15.45
CA GLY A 39 26.75 6.80 15.26
C GLY A 39 27.69 7.04 14.07
N ARG A 40 27.81 6.06 13.17
CA ARG A 40 28.71 6.07 12.02
C ARG A 40 27.99 5.55 10.77
N PRO A 41 28.47 5.93 9.58
CA PRO A 41 27.98 5.35 8.35
C PRO A 41 28.24 3.83 8.31
N VAL A 42 27.25 3.08 7.85
CA VAL A 42 27.37 1.64 7.60
C VAL A 42 27.43 1.43 6.09
N PRO A 43 28.51 0.85 5.56
CA PRO A 43 28.60 0.54 4.14
C PRO A 43 27.49 -0.42 3.71
N PRO A 44 26.97 -0.30 2.47
CA PRO A 44 25.87 -1.14 1.99
C PRO A 44 26.17 -2.63 2.01
N ASP A 45 27.40 -3.02 1.71
CA ASP A 45 27.89 -4.39 1.73
C ASP A 45 27.97 -5.02 3.13
N ARG A 46 28.10 -4.19 4.16
CA ARG A 46 28.14 -4.61 5.56
C ARG A 46 26.81 -4.40 6.30
N TRP A 47 25.79 -4.03 5.60
CA TRP A 47 24.52 -3.68 6.19
C TRP A 47 23.87 -4.82 6.98
N GLU A 48 23.85 -6.01 6.43
CA GLU A 48 23.26 -7.19 7.08
C GLU A 48 24.11 -7.66 8.27
N GLU A 49 25.42 -7.61 8.16
CA GLU A 49 26.34 -8.02 9.22
C GLU A 49 26.19 -7.20 10.51
N THR A 50 25.89 -5.91 10.36
CA THR A 50 25.73 -4.99 11.48
C THR A 50 24.33 -4.90 12.04
N LEU A 51 23.39 -5.73 11.55
CA LEU A 51 21.99 -5.64 11.93
C LEU A 51 21.76 -5.80 13.44
N HIS A 52 22.49 -6.68 14.08
CA HIS A 52 22.42 -6.96 15.51
C HIS A 52 22.98 -5.82 16.40
N GLU A 53 23.83 -4.96 15.84
CA GLU A 53 24.40 -3.80 16.54
C GLU A 53 23.47 -2.59 16.54
N ARG A 54 22.40 -2.63 15.75
CA ARG A 54 21.48 -1.52 15.54
C ARG A 54 20.24 -1.63 16.42
N ALA A 55 20.03 -0.63 17.26
CA ALA A 55 18.88 -0.61 18.14
C ALA A 55 17.57 -0.37 17.38
N LEU A 56 16.57 -1.20 17.66
CA LEU A 56 15.19 -0.97 17.21
C LEU A 56 14.55 0.11 18.10
N ARG A 57 14.17 1.24 17.52
CA ARG A 57 13.34 2.22 18.20
C ARG A 57 11.87 1.85 18.07
N ARG A 58 11.16 1.81 19.17
CA ARG A 58 9.70 1.80 19.13
C ARG A 58 9.21 3.15 18.60
N LEU A 59 8.31 3.10 17.65
CA LEU A 59 7.57 4.25 17.17
C LEU A 59 6.21 4.30 17.89
N PRO A 60 5.57 5.47 17.99
CA PRO A 60 4.17 5.53 18.42
C PRO A 60 3.31 4.59 17.60
N PRO A 61 2.29 3.96 18.19
CA PRO A 61 1.38 3.09 17.44
C PRO A 61 0.66 3.86 16.34
N LEU A 62 0.38 3.19 15.25
CA LEU A 62 -0.47 3.68 14.19
C LEU A 62 -1.76 2.87 14.20
N THR A 63 -2.89 3.54 14.41
CA THR A 63 -4.20 2.91 14.26
C THR A 63 -4.74 3.25 12.89
N SER A 64 -5.07 2.24 12.11
CA SER A 64 -5.70 2.37 10.81
C SER A 64 -7.08 1.77 10.86
N ILE A 65 -8.05 2.45 10.29
CA ILE A 65 -9.42 1.96 10.14
C ILE A 65 -9.70 1.82 8.66
N LEU A 66 -10.18 0.67 8.26
CA LEU A 66 -10.70 0.40 6.94
C LEU A 66 -12.19 0.05 7.08
N ARG A 67 -13.07 0.97 6.71
CA ARG A 67 -14.50 0.70 6.60
C ARG A 67 -14.81 0.23 5.21
N VAL A 68 -15.58 -0.86 5.11
CA VAL A 68 -15.96 -1.48 3.86
C VAL A 68 -17.48 -1.36 3.72
N ILE A 69 -17.93 -0.62 2.73
CA ILE A 69 -19.35 -0.38 2.47
C ILE A 69 -19.68 -0.95 1.11
N GLU A 70 -20.59 -1.91 1.04
CA GLU A 70 -21.09 -2.43 -0.23
C GLU A 70 -21.88 -1.35 -0.96
N THR A 71 -21.60 -1.18 -2.23
CA THR A 71 -22.24 -0.16 -3.07
C THR A 71 -22.60 -0.71 -4.46
N HIS A 72 -23.60 -0.08 -5.04
CA HIS A 72 -23.99 -0.30 -6.42
C HIS A 72 -24.25 1.06 -7.08
N ASP A 73 -23.51 1.37 -8.09
CA ASP A 73 -23.62 2.63 -8.84
C ASP A 73 -23.44 2.43 -10.35
N CYS A 74 -23.33 3.52 -11.10
CA CYS A 74 -23.14 3.48 -12.55
C CYS A 74 -21.84 2.81 -13.01
N HIS A 75 -20.88 2.60 -12.11
CA HIS A 75 -19.62 1.90 -12.37
C HIS A 75 -19.66 0.41 -12.01
N GLY A 76 -20.80 -0.09 -11.50
CA GLY A 76 -20.98 -1.50 -11.18
C GLY A 76 -21.26 -1.79 -9.71
N HIS A 77 -21.15 -3.06 -9.35
CA HIS A 77 -21.21 -3.52 -7.97
C HIS A 77 -19.82 -3.52 -7.34
N GLY A 78 -19.73 -3.24 -6.07
CA GLY A 78 -18.48 -3.33 -5.36
C GLY A 78 -18.51 -2.70 -4.00
N PHE A 79 -17.41 -2.07 -3.64
CA PHE A 79 -17.19 -1.56 -2.29
C PHE A 79 -16.61 -0.15 -2.32
N ASP A 80 -17.07 0.65 -1.38
CA ASP A 80 -16.41 1.87 -0.95
C ASP A 80 -15.55 1.53 0.27
N LEU A 81 -14.25 1.78 0.14
CA LEU A 81 -13.26 1.49 1.16
C LEU A 81 -12.79 2.81 1.77
N HIS A 82 -13.28 3.14 2.95
CA HIS A 82 -12.82 4.30 3.70
C HIS A 82 -11.58 3.94 4.50
N PHE A 83 -10.44 4.44 4.08
CA PHE A 83 -9.18 4.26 4.78
C PHE A 83 -8.82 5.51 5.57
N THR A 84 -8.73 5.34 6.89
CA THR A 84 -8.40 6.42 7.83
C THR A 84 -7.28 6.00 8.75
N THR A 85 -6.35 6.90 9.05
CA THR A 85 -5.40 6.69 10.13
C THR A 85 -5.73 7.63 11.28
N LEU A 86 -5.86 7.06 12.47
CA LEU A 86 -6.09 7.80 13.70
C LEU A 86 -4.77 7.98 14.41
N ASP A 87 -4.58 9.14 15.00
CA ASP A 87 -3.48 9.50 15.89
C ASP A 87 -2.04 9.21 15.45
N GLY A 88 -1.10 9.88 16.03
CA GLY A 88 0.29 9.49 16.09
C GLY A 88 1.16 10.06 14.98
N LEU A 89 1.62 9.24 14.08
CA LEU A 89 2.73 9.58 13.19
C LEU A 89 2.29 10.43 12.01
N HIS A 90 2.79 11.67 11.95
CA HIS A 90 2.65 12.52 10.77
C HIS A 90 3.76 12.25 9.76
N GLY A 91 3.39 12.25 8.49
CA GLY A 91 4.35 12.15 7.40
C GLY A 91 4.94 10.76 7.17
N VAL A 92 4.31 9.72 7.69
CA VAL A 92 4.66 8.33 7.41
C VAL A 92 3.91 7.86 6.17
N ALA A 93 4.57 7.09 5.32
CA ALA A 93 3.91 6.46 4.18
C ALA A 93 3.11 5.24 4.67
N ALA A 94 1.84 5.21 4.33
CA ALA A 94 0.96 4.05 4.50
C ALA A 94 0.59 3.52 3.11
N GLN A 95 0.55 2.20 2.95
CA GLN A 95 0.21 1.58 1.67
C GLN A 95 -0.95 0.61 1.84
N ILE A 96 -1.86 0.64 0.85
CA ILE A 96 -2.87 -0.40 0.67
C ILE A 96 -2.51 -1.17 -0.59
N ALA A 97 -2.52 -2.49 -0.48
CA ALA A 97 -2.24 -3.41 -1.58
C ALA A 97 -3.54 -4.07 -2.05
N PHE A 98 -3.70 -4.12 -3.36
CA PHE A 98 -4.74 -4.90 -4.04
C PHE A 98 -4.04 -5.94 -4.90
N ASP A 99 -4.27 -7.21 -4.60
CA ASP A 99 -3.66 -8.32 -5.32
C ASP A 99 -4.64 -8.86 -6.37
N PHE A 100 -4.27 -8.74 -7.64
CA PHE A 100 -5.05 -9.19 -8.78
C PHE A 100 -4.49 -10.50 -9.34
N ALA A 101 -5.36 -11.34 -9.90
CA ALA A 101 -4.90 -12.49 -10.65
C ALA A 101 -4.06 -12.05 -11.88
N PRO A 102 -3.02 -12.81 -12.26
CA PRO A 102 -2.28 -12.51 -13.50
C PRO A 102 -3.14 -12.78 -14.74
N GLY A 103 -2.72 -12.23 -15.89
CA GLY A 103 -3.39 -12.42 -17.17
C GLY A 103 -4.42 -11.35 -17.53
N GLY A 104 -4.69 -10.41 -16.63
CA GLY A 104 -5.52 -9.25 -16.92
C GLY A 104 -4.76 -8.17 -17.71
N VAL A 105 -5.51 -7.25 -18.29
CA VAL A 105 -4.98 -6.02 -18.90
C VAL A 105 -5.23 -4.87 -17.95
N TRP A 106 -4.15 -4.27 -17.49
CA TRP A 106 -4.18 -3.04 -16.71
C TRP A 106 -4.28 -1.83 -17.62
N GLU A 107 -5.19 -0.93 -17.31
CA GLU A 107 -5.43 0.29 -18.09
C GLU A 107 -5.68 1.48 -17.18
N THR A 108 -5.03 2.59 -17.48
CA THR A 108 -5.24 3.91 -16.90
C THR A 108 -5.46 4.91 -18.02
N ALA A 109 -5.67 6.19 -17.72
CA ALA A 109 -5.74 7.24 -18.73
C ALA A 109 -4.47 7.35 -19.60
N GLU A 110 -3.31 6.92 -19.08
CA GLU A 110 -2.01 7.14 -19.72
C GLU A 110 -1.30 5.84 -20.15
N THR A 111 -1.73 4.70 -19.62
CA THR A 111 -0.97 3.46 -19.77
C THR A 111 -1.91 2.28 -19.97
N ARG A 112 -1.53 1.40 -20.90
CA ARG A 112 -2.14 0.09 -21.06
C ARG A 112 -1.05 -0.97 -21.13
N LEU A 113 -1.12 -1.96 -20.25
CA LEU A 113 -0.13 -3.04 -20.18
C LEU A 113 -0.77 -4.34 -19.67
N GLN A 114 -0.09 -5.46 -19.93
CA GLN A 114 -0.47 -6.76 -19.39
C GLN A 114 0.59 -7.18 -18.35
N PRO A 115 0.32 -6.97 -17.06
CA PRO A 115 1.30 -7.25 -16.04
C PRO A 115 1.44 -8.76 -15.78
N SER A 116 2.66 -9.16 -15.45
CA SER A 116 2.99 -10.52 -15.06
C SER A 116 2.85 -10.74 -13.56
N ALA A 117 2.70 -12.00 -13.15
CA ALA A 117 2.77 -12.38 -11.75
C ALA A 117 4.09 -11.89 -11.11
N GLY A 118 4.01 -11.44 -9.87
CA GLY A 118 5.14 -10.84 -9.15
C GLY A 118 5.39 -9.38 -9.46
N GLN A 119 4.70 -8.80 -10.42
CA GLN A 119 4.85 -7.38 -10.75
C GLN A 119 4.10 -6.49 -9.76
N VAL A 120 4.73 -5.36 -9.41
CA VAL A 120 4.14 -4.31 -8.58
C VAL A 120 3.85 -3.09 -9.44
N ILE A 121 2.64 -2.57 -9.32
CA ILE A 121 2.15 -1.39 -10.02
C ILE A 121 1.73 -0.35 -8.97
N PHE A 122 2.04 0.91 -9.22
CA PHE A 122 1.58 2.02 -8.39
C PHE A 122 0.46 2.76 -9.10
N LEU A 123 -0.74 2.74 -8.52
CA LEU A 123 -1.82 3.62 -8.95
C LEU A 123 -1.64 4.98 -8.29
N LYS A 124 -1.06 5.91 -9.04
CA LYS A 124 -0.61 7.21 -8.51
C LYS A 124 -1.73 8.24 -8.45
N GLN A 125 -2.62 8.21 -9.40
CA GLN A 125 -3.69 9.21 -9.56
C GLN A 125 -4.84 8.65 -10.40
N ASN A 126 -5.95 9.36 -10.41
CA ASN A 126 -7.12 9.06 -11.22
C ASN A 126 -7.66 7.63 -10.98
N TRP A 127 -7.97 6.95 -12.03
CA TRP A 127 -8.56 5.62 -12.03
C TRP A 127 -7.68 4.60 -12.77
N ALA A 128 -7.93 3.35 -12.48
CA ALA A 128 -7.42 2.24 -13.27
C ALA A 128 -8.48 1.15 -13.41
N THR A 129 -8.34 0.33 -14.43
CA THR A 129 -9.07 -0.91 -14.57
C THR A 129 -8.14 -2.10 -14.75
N MET A 130 -8.56 -3.25 -14.22
CA MET A 130 -7.99 -4.54 -14.56
C MET A 130 -9.05 -5.32 -15.30
N ARG A 131 -8.78 -5.68 -16.55
CA ARG A 131 -9.73 -6.34 -17.45
C ARG A 131 -9.35 -7.79 -17.69
N TYR A 132 -10.31 -8.69 -17.51
CA TYR A 132 -10.22 -10.12 -17.82
C TYR A 132 -11.31 -10.47 -18.85
N GLY A 133 -10.98 -10.40 -20.13
CA GLY A 133 -12.00 -10.55 -21.17
C GLY A 133 -13.07 -9.46 -21.06
N ASN A 134 -14.32 -9.86 -20.77
CA ASN A 134 -15.44 -8.94 -20.59
C ASN A 134 -15.61 -8.44 -19.15
N ASP A 135 -14.93 -9.05 -18.20
CA ASP A 135 -15.03 -8.65 -16.80
C ASP A 135 -14.01 -7.55 -16.49
N VAL A 136 -14.43 -6.53 -15.81
CA VAL A 136 -13.63 -5.35 -15.49
C VAL A 136 -13.70 -5.07 -14.01
N ILE A 137 -12.55 -4.88 -13.40
CA ILE A 137 -12.43 -4.37 -12.05
C ILE A 137 -11.90 -2.94 -12.15
N TYR A 138 -12.64 -2.01 -11.59
CA TYR A 138 -12.30 -0.59 -11.52
C TYR A 138 -11.79 -0.25 -10.13
N LEU A 139 -10.76 0.57 -10.06
CA LEU A 139 -10.13 1.04 -8.83
C LEU A 139 -9.84 2.54 -8.95
N ALA A 140 -10.34 3.34 -8.01
CA ALA A 140 -10.13 4.78 -7.97
C ALA A 140 -10.43 5.38 -6.57
N PRO A 141 -9.95 6.59 -6.29
CA PRO A 141 -8.86 7.25 -6.95
C PRO A 141 -7.51 6.69 -6.54
N GLY A 142 -6.51 6.88 -7.37
CA GLY A 142 -5.13 6.55 -7.02
C GLY A 142 -4.56 7.49 -5.97
N ALA A 143 -3.48 7.06 -5.31
CA ALA A 143 -2.76 7.87 -4.34
C ALA A 143 -1.25 7.60 -4.40
N TYR A 144 -0.48 8.68 -4.40
CA TYR A 144 0.97 8.60 -4.46
C TYR A 144 1.61 9.71 -3.64
N ALA A 145 1.92 9.42 -2.41
CA ALA A 145 2.37 10.40 -1.43
C ALA A 145 3.85 10.28 -1.03
N HIS A 146 4.64 9.46 -1.72
CA HIS A 146 6.06 9.31 -1.39
C HIS A 146 6.98 9.49 -2.59
N GLY A 147 8.24 9.84 -2.33
CA GLY A 147 9.25 9.99 -3.36
C GLY A 147 9.74 8.64 -3.92
N MET A 148 10.26 8.65 -5.15
CA MET A 148 10.70 7.46 -5.88
C MET A 148 11.68 6.55 -5.11
N TRP A 149 12.50 7.10 -4.25
CA TRP A 149 13.48 6.36 -3.48
C TRP A 149 12.87 5.53 -2.34
N GLN A 150 11.61 5.76 -1.97
CA GLN A 150 10.87 4.98 -0.98
C GLN A 150 10.17 3.75 -1.59
N MET A 151 10.11 3.67 -2.91
CA MET A 151 9.48 2.56 -3.64
C MET A 151 10.21 1.22 -3.48
N ARG A 152 11.41 1.21 -2.92
CA ARG A 152 12.21 0.00 -2.70
C ARG A 152 11.61 -0.96 -1.67
N GLU A 153 10.60 -0.52 -0.93
CA GLU A 153 9.95 -1.33 0.11
C GLU A 153 8.62 -1.97 -0.35
N ALA A 154 8.29 -1.87 -1.63
CA ALA A 154 7.14 -2.57 -2.18
C ALA A 154 7.41 -4.07 -2.24
N GLU A 155 6.73 -4.84 -1.41
CA GLU A 155 6.84 -6.30 -1.44
C GLU A 155 6.00 -6.85 -2.60
N PRO A 156 6.59 -7.61 -3.54
CA PRO A 156 5.81 -8.26 -4.59
C PRO A 156 4.95 -9.39 -4.02
N ALA A 157 3.87 -9.72 -4.73
CA ALA A 157 3.09 -10.92 -4.48
C ALA A 157 3.44 -11.95 -5.57
N PRO A 158 4.16 -13.04 -5.27
CA PRO A 158 4.76 -13.90 -6.31
C PRO A 158 3.77 -14.45 -7.33
N ASN A 159 2.53 -14.73 -6.91
CA ASN A 159 1.50 -15.34 -7.76
C ASN A 159 0.43 -14.33 -8.22
N HIS A 160 0.60 -13.06 -7.94
CA HIS A 160 -0.38 -12.01 -8.22
C HIS A 160 0.29 -10.78 -8.83
N VAL A 161 -0.54 -9.93 -9.40
CA VAL A 161 -0.16 -8.55 -9.74
C VAL A 161 -0.57 -7.68 -8.57
N ARG A 162 0.39 -7.05 -7.92
CA ARG A 162 0.12 -6.19 -6.77
C ARG A 162 0.00 -4.74 -7.19
N VAL A 163 -1.15 -4.14 -6.92
CA VAL A 163 -1.39 -2.71 -7.11
C VAL A 163 -1.32 -2.00 -5.78
N LEU A 164 -0.50 -0.96 -5.69
CA LEU A 164 -0.28 -0.19 -4.49
C LEU A 164 -0.83 1.23 -4.61
N LEU A 165 -1.57 1.64 -3.60
CA LEU A 165 -1.91 3.03 -3.32
C LEU A 165 -1.09 3.49 -2.13
N THR A 166 -0.45 4.64 -2.23
CA THR A 166 0.45 5.15 -1.19
C THR A 166 -0.03 6.48 -0.68
N PHE A 167 -0.21 6.55 0.62
CA PHE A 167 -0.70 7.72 1.34
C PHE A 167 0.37 8.26 2.28
N ARG A 168 0.19 9.49 2.70
CA ARG A 168 0.97 10.11 3.77
C ARG A 168 0.07 10.38 4.95
N THR A 169 0.46 9.90 6.13
CA THR A 169 -0.32 10.11 7.35
C THR A 169 -0.35 11.58 7.80
N PRO A 170 -1.46 12.06 8.35
CA PRO A 170 -2.72 11.35 8.57
C PRO A 170 -3.45 11.09 7.24
N VAL A 171 -4.17 9.97 7.15
CA VAL A 171 -4.95 9.58 5.98
C VAL A 171 -6.44 9.67 6.28
N ASN A 172 -7.18 10.19 5.33
CA ASN A 172 -8.63 10.07 5.22
C ASN A 172 -8.97 9.98 3.73
N HIS A 173 -9.14 8.77 3.24
CA HIS A 173 -9.26 8.53 1.81
C HIS A 173 -10.34 7.50 1.51
N LEU A 174 -11.16 7.81 0.51
CA LEU A 174 -12.18 6.91 -0.02
C LEU A 174 -11.63 6.26 -1.29
N ILE A 175 -11.62 4.93 -1.31
CA ILE A 175 -11.23 4.13 -2.47
C ILE A 175 -12.50 3.42 -2.97
N GLN A 176 -12.77 3.52 -4.25
CA GLN A 176 -13.85 2.82 -4.93
C GLN A 176 -13.30 1.58 -5.62
N LEU A 177 -13.84 0.43 -5.28
CA LEU A 177 -13.56 -0.84 -5.94
C LEU A 177 -14.87 -1.32 -6.56
N ARG A 178 -14.92 -1.45 -7.89
CA ARG A 178 -16.13 -1.87 -8.62
C ARG A 178 -15.82 -3.00 -9.58
N ALA A 179 -16.79 -3.88 -9.74
CA ALA A 179 -16.75 -4.93 -10.75
C ALA A 179 -17.95 -4.82 -11.68
N TYR A 180 -17.71 -4.87 -12.98
CA TYR A 180 -18.76 -4.83 -13.98
C TYR A 180 -18.38 -5.62 -15.24
N ARG A 181 -19.36 -5.96 -16.04
CA ARG A 181 -19.10 -6.48 -17.38
C ARG A 181 -18.94 -5.33 -18.36
N GLY A 182 -17.79 -5.29 -19.00
CA GLY A 182 -17.56 -4.36 -20.09
C GLY A 182 -18.52 -4.65 -21.26
N LEU A 183 -19.06 -3.62 -21.88
CA LEU A 183 -19.76 -3.78 -23.14
C LEU A 183 -18.77 -4.36 -24.16
N ARG A 184 -19.22 -5.36 -24.94
CA ARG A 184 -18.44 -5.78 -26.12
C ARG A 184 -18.33 -4.56 -27.04
N PRO A 185 -17.15 -4.30 -27.59
CA PRO A 185 -17.00 -3.27 -28.59
C PRO A 185 -17.90 -3.55 -29.83
#